data_169f27e54f86181f24e3e737762c66ac
#
_entry.id   169f27e54f86181f24e3e737762c66ac
#
_cell.length_a   1.000
_cell.length_b   1.000
_cell.length_c   1.000
_cell.angle_alpha   90.00
_cell.angle_beta   90.00
_cell.angle_gamma   90.00
#
_symmetry.space_group_name_H-M   'P 1'
#
loop_
_entity.id
_entity.type
_entity.pdbx_description
1 polymer ?
#
loop_
_entity_poly.entity_id
_entity_poly.type
_entity_poly.pdbx_seq_one_letter_code
_entity_poly.pdbx_strand_id
1 'polypeptide(L)' 'MNIAEIMKKMIDFSDSNIHDIDHFIRVWTYAKTIGELESLDAETQYILEVAAITHDIAC' A
#
# COMPACT_ATOMS: atom_id res chain seq x y z
N MET A 1 11.36 2.88 -6.66
CA MET A 1 10.35 3.82 -6.16
C MET A 1 10.16 3.63 -4.66
N ASN A 2 9.89 4.70 -3.94
CA ASN A 2 9.56 4.55 -2.53
C ASN A 2 8.04 4.43 -2.35
N ILE A 3 7.62 4.06 -1.15
CA ILE A 3 6.20 3.86 -0.86
C ILE A 3 5.38 5.13 -1.08
N ALA A 4 5.92 6.29 -0.70
CA ALA A 4 5.19 7.56 -0.87
C ALA A 4 4.90 7.85 -2.35
N GLU A 5 5.84 7.55 -3.24
CA GLU A 5 5.63 7.73 -4.68
C GLU A 5 4.56 6.79 -5.22
N ILE A 6 4.54 5.55 -4.74
CA ILE A 6 3.54 4.56 -5.13
C ILE A 6 2.16 5.00 -4.64
N MET A 7 2.08 5.50 -3.40
CA MET A 7 0.83 6.01 -2.85
C MET A 7 0.31 7.19 -3.65
N LYS A 8 1.19 8.10 -4.04
CA LYS A 8 0.79 9.23 -4.86
C LYS A 8 0.21 8.78 -6.20
N LYS A 9 0.85 7.80 -6.84
CA LYS A 9 0.35 7.26 -8.10
C LYS A 9 -1.02 6.59 -7.94
N MET A 10 -1.23 5.92 -6.82
CA MET A 10 -2.54 5.31 -6.53
C MET A 10 -3.62 6.35 -6.28
N ILE A 11 -3.29 7.42 -5.59
CA ILE A 11 -4.24 8.52 -5.38
C ILE A 11 -4.65 9.12 -6.73
N ASP A 12 -3.66 9.37 -7.60
CA ASP A 12 -3.91 9.89 -8.93
C ASP A 12 -4.74 8.92 -9.77
N PHE A 13 -4.43 7.63 -9.70
CA PHE A 13 -5.19 6.59 -10.40
C PHE A 13 -6.64 6.53 -9.95
N SER A 14 -6.88 6.70 -8.64
CA SER A 14 -8.23 6.64 -8.07
C SER A 14 -9.06 7.90 -8.38
N ASP A 15 -8.48 8.87 -9.05
CA ASP A 15 -9.15 10.09 -9.48
C ASP A 15 -9.91 10.77 -8.34
N SER A 16 -9.25 10.89 -7.20
CA SER A 16 -9.79 11.52 -5.99
C SER A 16 -11.01 10.80 -5.40
N ASN A 17 -11.24 9.53 -5.76
CA ASN A 17 -12.32 8.75 -5.15
C ASN A 17 -11.94 8.43 -3.71
N ILE A 18 -12.62 9.09 -2.77
CA ILE A 18 -12.25 9.02 -1.35
C ILE A 18 -12.42 7.62 -0.77
N HIS A 19 -13.40 6.85 -1.26
CA HIS A 19 -13.62 5.48 -0.78
C HIS A 19 -12.48 4.55 -1.20
N ASP A 20 -12.01 4.67 -2.43
CA ASP A 20 -10.90 3.87 -2.93
C ASP A 20 -9.61 4.23 -2.21
N ILE A 21 -9.37 5.54 -2.01
CA ILE A 21 -8.18 6.02 -1.32
C ILE A 21 -8.17 5.54 0.13
N ASP A 22 -9.28 5.70 0.83
CA ASP A 22 -9.41 5.25 2.22
C ASP A 22 -9.15 3.74 2.32
N HIS A 23 -9.69 2.97 1.38
CA HIS A 23 -9.55 1.52 1.38
C HIS A 23 -8.08 1.10 1.24
N PHE A 24 -7.37 1.58 0.21
CA PHE A 24 -6.00 1.10 0.02
C PHE A 24 -5.05 1.61 1.10
N ILE A 25 -5.30 2.79 1.67
CA ILE A 25 -4.49 3.30 2.78
C ILE A 25 -4.70 2.42 4.02
N ARG A 26 -5.94 2.00 4.27
CA ARG A 26 -6.26 1.13 5.40
C ARG A 26 -5.57 -0.23 5.26
N VAL A 27 -5.65 -0.83 4.07
CA VAL A 27 -4.99 -2.12 3.82
C VAL A 27 -3.48 -1.98 3.95
N TRP A 28 -2.90 -0.89 3.41
CA TRP A 28 -1.48 -0.61 3.57
C TRP A 28 -1.07 -0.49 5.03
N THR A 29 -1.87 0.21 5.84
CA THR A 29 -1.59 0.38 7.26
C THR A 29 -1.54 -0.97 7.98
N TYR A 30 -2.46 -1.88 7.67
CA TYR A 30 -2.44 -3.23 8.24
C TYR A 30 -1.19 -3.98 7.80
N ALA A 31 -0.86 -3.94 6.52
CA ALA A 31 0.33 -4.64 6.01
C ALA A 31 1.60 -4.11 6.67
N LYS A 32 1.72 -2.80 6.84
CA LYS A 32 2.86 -2.18 7.49
C LYS A 32 2.96 -2.64 8.94
N THR A 33 1.86 -2.60 9.66
CA THR A 33 1.83 -2.99 11.07
C THR A 33 2.16 -4.47 11.26
N ILE A 34 1.53 -5.35 10.48
CA ILE A 34 1.76 -6.78 10.58
C ILE A 34 3.21 -7.11 10.22
N GLY A 35 3.72 -6.50 9.16
CA GLY A 35 5.11 -6.73 8.75
C GLY A 35 6.12 -6.31 9.82
N GLU A 36 5.87 -5.18 10.47
CA GLU A 36 6.74 -4.71 11.55
C GLU A 36 6.69 -5.65 12.76
N LEU A 37 5.50 -6.14 13.12
CA LEU A 37 5.35 -7.09 14.21
C LEU A 37 6.04 -8.42 13.92
N GLU A 38 6.07 -8.84 12.66
CA GLU A 38 6.72 -10.06 12.22
C GLU A 38 8.21 -9.88 11.94
N SER A 39 8.71 -8.66 12.09
CA SER A 39 10.12 -8.33 11.88
C SER A 39 10.63 -8.71 10.49
N LEU A 40 9.82 -8.46 9.47
CA LEU A 40 10.21 -8.72 8.09
C LEU A 40 11.41 -7.87 7.71
N ASP A 41 12.26 -8.39 6.83
CA ASP A 41 13.36 -7.60 6.31
C ASP A 41 12.85 -6.48 5.41
N ALA A 42 13.70 -5.50 5.10
CA ALA A 42 13.29 -4.31 4.35
C ALA A 42 12.74 -4.64 2.98
N GLU A 43 13.33 -5.60 2.28
CA GLU A 43 12.88 -5.99 0.95
C GLU A 43 11.52 -6.66 0.99
N THR A 44 11.33 -7.60 1.90
CA THR A 44 10.06 -8.30 2.05
C THR A 44 8.96 -7.34 2.50
N GLN A 45 9.29 -6.42 3.42
CA GLN A 45 8.36 -5.41 3.88
C GLN A 45 7.93 -4.49 2.73
N TYR A 46 8.87 -4.07 1.89
CA TYR A 46 8.57 -3.24 0.74
C TYR A 46 7.60 -3.95 -0.22
N ILE A 47 7.88 -5.21 -0.54
CA ILE A 47 7.03 -6.00 -1.45
C ILE A 47 5.63 -6.15 -0.87
N LEU A 48 5.53 -6.43 0.43
CA LEU A 48 4.24 -6.57 1.10
C LEU A 48 3.43 -5.27 1.03
N GLU A 49 4.07 -4.14 1.30
CA GLU A 49 3.39 -2.85 1.28
C GLU A 49 2.96 -2.46 -0.12
N VAL A 50 3.80 -2.68 -1.13
CA VAL A 50 3.45 -2.42 -2.52
C VAL A 50 2.26 -3.26 -2.95
N ALA A 51 2.27 -4.56 -2.60
CA ALA A 51 1.16 -5.44 -2.91
C ALA A 51 -0.14 -4.97 -2.25
N ALA A 52 -0.06 -4.52 -1.01
CA ALA A 52 -1.24 -4.02 -0.28
C ALA A 52 -1.82 -2.78 -0.94
N ILE A 53 -0.96 -1.85 -1.37
CA ILE A 53 -1.40 -0.60 -1.99
C ILE A 53 -2.05 -0.86 -3.35
N THR A 54 -1.52 -1.80 -4.12
CA THR A 54 -1.89 -2.00 -5.53
C THR A 54 -2.84 -3.18 -5.77
N HIS A 55 -3.26 -3.89 -4.73
CA HIS A 55 -4.00 -5.15 -4.91
C HIS A 55 -5.31 -4.98 -5.69
N ASP A 56 -5.99 -3.86 -5.56
CA ASP A 56 -7.26 -3.63 -6.27
C ASP A 56 -7.04 -3.42 -7.77
N ILE A 57 -5.86 -2.95 -8.15
CA ILE A 57 -5.52 -2.82 -9.58
C ILE A 57 -5.17 -4.18 -10.16
N ALA A 58 -4.52 -5.02 -9.38
CA ALA A 58 -4.01 -6.31 -9.84
C ALA A 58 -5.10 -7.37 -10.01
N CYS A 59 -6.29 -7.13 -9.50
CA CYS A 59 -7.40 -8.09 -9.58
C CYS A 59 -8.16 -8.03 -10.88
#